data_d1e87ca75df71ee2e35249f721d1e7a3
#
_entry.id   d1e87ca75df71ee2e35249f721d1e7a3
#
_cell.length_a   1.000
_cell.length_b   1.000
_cell.length_c   1.000
_cell.angle_alpha   90.00
_cell.angle_beta   90.00
_cell.angle_gamma   90.00
#
_symmetry.space_group_name_H-M   'P 1'
#
loop_
_entity.id
_entity.type
_entity.pdbx_description
1 polymer ?
#
loop_
_entity_poly.entity_id
_entity_poly.type
_entity_poly.pdbx_seq_one_letter_code
_entity_poly.pdbx_strand_id
1 'polypeptide(L)'
;LHADYQWHDMAQGWQAPELGEQMVAGMVAMPDEQFVDAFSGLGMTREIAADVKSHIDDEMARCILALYRDAAQPAMVAVGKQFVAAQPKHGLVIIAEGDHFAGSLETMKAVANSVGAGVAVLPEVGHWWMCQRPDLGADMLMAHWASL
;
A
#
# COMPACT_ATOMS: atom_id res chain seq x y z
N LEU A 1 -3.16 6.17 -7.34
CA LEU A 1 -1.96 6.96 -7.08
C LEU A 1 -1.89 8.16 -8.02
N HIS A 2 -1.26 9.27 -7.57
CA HIS A 2 -1.06 10.46 -8.39
C HIS A 2 -0.14 10.14 -9.59
N ALA A 3 -0.33 10.85 -10.73
CA ALA A 3 0.49 10.62 -11.93
C ALA A 3 2.00 10.86 -11.67
N ASP A 4 2.32 11.78 -10.77
CA ASP A 4 3.70 12.11 -10.39
C ASP A 4 4.18 11.32 -9.16
N TYR A 5 3.46 10.25 -8.77
CA TYR A 5 3.86 9.43 -7.63
C TYR A 5 5.21 8.77 -7.87
N GLN A 6 6.09 8.94 -6.91
CA GLN A 6 7.38 8.25 -6.87
C GLN A 6 7.31 7.12 -5.87
N TRP A 7 7.66 5.92 -6.32
CA TRP A 7 7.74 4.76 -5.46
C TRP A 7 8.80 4.95 -4.37
N HIS A 8 8.51 4.50 -3.17
CA HIS A 8 9.48 4.47 -2.07
C HIS A 8 10.67 3.55 -2.40
N ASP A 9 11.80 3.71 -1.69
CA ASP A 9 13.08 3.07 -2.03
C ASP A 9 12.99 1.55 -2.14
N MET A 10 12.25 0.89 -1.25
CA MET A 10 12.06 -0.57 -1.29
C MET A 10 11.36 -1.00 -2.60
N ALA A 11 10.32 -0.30 -3.02
CA ALA A 11 9.61 -0.60 -4.25
C ALA A 11 10.50 -0.34 -5.48
N GLN A 12 11.30 0.73 -5.48
CA GLN A 12 12.28 0.98 -6.53
C GLN A 12 13.32 -0.14 -6.60
N GLY A 13 13.74 -0.66 -5.45
CA GLY A 13 14.63 -1.82 -5.38
C GLY A 13 14.01 -3.05 -6.06
N TRP A 14 12.73 -3.36 -5.77
CA TRP A 14 12.03 -4.48 -6.41
C TRP A 14 11.84 -4.29 -7.92
N GLN A 15 11.74 -3.06 -8.40
CA GLN A 15 11.66 -2.76 -9.83
C GLN A 15 12.99 -2.99 -10.57
N ALA A 16 14.12 -2.82 -9.87
CA ALA A 16 15.44 -2.96 -10.45
C ALA A 16 15.78 -4.43 -10.74
N PRO A 17 16.24 -4.77 -11.97
CA PRO A 17 16.72 -6.10 -12.27
C PRO A 17 17.88 -6.52 -11.36
N GLU A 18 17.99 -7.79 -11.03
CA GLU A 18 18.98 -8.40 -10.14
C GLU A 18 18.83 -7.98 -8.68
N LEU A 19 18.73 -6.69 -8.39
CA LEU A 19 18.50 -6.19 -7.01
C LEU A 19 17.16 -6.66 -6.46
N GLY A 20 16.09 -6.58 -7.26
CA GLY A 20 14.77 -7.05 -6.89
C GLY A 20 14.76 -8.53 -6.51
N GLU A 21 15.39 -9.37 -7.33
CA GLU A 21 15.54 -10.80 -7.04
C GLU A 21 16.29 -11.06 -5.74
N GLN A 22 17.38 -10.34 -5.51
CA GLN A 22 18.14 -10.46 -4.25
C GLN A 22 17.32 -10.03 -3.03
N MET A 23 16.55 -8.94 -3.13
CA MET A 23 15.73 -8.43 -2.05
C MET A 23 14.61 -9.41 -1.66
N VAL A 24 13.88 -9.96 -2.65
CA VAL A 24 12.79 -10.91 -2.37
C VAL A 24 13.33 -12.25 -1.88
N ALA A 25 14.46 -12.73 -2.41
CA ALA A 25 15.13 -13.92 -1.92
C ALA A 25 15.59 -13.74 -0.45
N GLY A 26 16.10 -12.55 -0.13
CA GLY A 26 16.45 -12.20 1.26
C GLY A 26 15.23 -12.21 2.19
N MET A 27 14.07 -11.76 1.71
CA MET A 27 12.83 -11.77 2.47
C MET A 27 12.30 -13.19 2.70
N VAL A 28 12.38 -14.06 1.68
CA VAL A 28 12.02 -15.49 1.81
C VAL A 28 12.93 -16.19 2.81
N ALA A 29 14.25 -15.96 2.72
CA ALA A 29 15.26 -16.58 3.59
C ALA A 29 15.34 -15.97 5.01
N MET A 30 14.66 -14.86 5.27
CA MET A 30 14.70 -14.18 6.56
C MET A 30 14.14 -15.10 7.67
N PRO A 31 14.83 -15.25 8.82
CA PRO A 31 14.29 -15.97 9.96
C PRO A 31 12.95 -15.40 10.42
N ASP A 32 12.03 -16.27 10.83
CA ASP A 32 10.66 -15.89 11.16
C ASP A 32 10.59 -14.78 12.23
N GLU A 33 11.33 -14.92 13.32
CA GLU A 33 11.36 -13.90 14.37
C GLU A 33 11.89 -12.56 13.89
N GLN A 34 12.90 -12.55 13.02
CA GLN A 34 13.45 -11.33 12.46
C GLN A 34 12.41 -10.63 11.56
N PHE A 35 11.65 -11.39 10.77
CA PHE A 35 10.56 -10.87 9.95
C PHE A 35 9.45 -10.28 10.83
N VAL A 36 9.03 -11.04 11.84
CA VAL A 36 7.98 -10.61 12.79
C VAL A 36 8.38 -9.33 13.50
N ASP A 37 9.61 -9.22 13.99
CA ASP A 37 10.11 -8.01 14.65
C ASP A 37 10.14 -6.80 13.71
N ALA A 38 10.63 -6.98 12.48
CA ALA A 38 10.70 -5.93 11.47
C ALA A 38 9.30 -5.38 11.10
N PHE A 39 8.36 -6.27 10.79
CA PHE A 39 7.01 -5.85 10.38
C PHE A 39 6.14 -5.37 11.54
N SER A 40 6.37 -5.88 12.75
CA SER A 40 5.73 -5.33 13.95
C SER A 40 6.22 -3.91 14.26
N GLY A 41 7.50 -3.63 14.01
CA GLY A 41 8.04 -2.27 14.10
C GLY A 41 7.42 -1.29 13.09
N LEU A 42 6.86 -1.81 11.99
CA LEU A 42 6.13 -1.03 10.99
C LEU A 42 4.61 -0.94 11.28
N GLY A 43 4.12 -1.55 12.35
CA GLY A 43 2.74 -1.42 12.81
C GLY A 43 1.84 -2.62 12.54
N MET A 44 2.36 -3.77 12.07
CA MET A 44 1.62 -5.03 12.11
C MET A 44 1.54 -5.56 13.55
N THR A 45 0.50 -6.34 13.87
CA THR A 45 0.55 -7.17 15.09
C THR A 45 1.52 -8.33 14.87
N ARG A 46 2.15 -8.82 15.93
CA ARG A 46 3.07 -9.98 15.85
C ARG A 46 2.38 -11.22 15.26
N GLU A 47 1.13 -11.44 15.61
CA GLU A 47 0.32 -12.55 15.09
C GLU A 47 0.15 -12.44 13.56
N ILE A 48 -0.26 -11.28 13.07
CA ILE A 48 -0.42 -11.03 11.63
C ILE A 48 0.92 -11.10 10.91
N ALA A 49 1.99 -10.55 11.49
CA ALA A 49 3.33 -10.63 10.90
C ALA A 49 3.82 -12.08 10.78
N ALA A 50 3.54 -12.94 11.77
CA ALA A 50 3.88 -14.36 11.72
C ALA A 50 3.05 -15.10 10.65
N ASP A 51 1.75 -14.81 10.55
CA ASP A 51 0.90 -15.38 9.51
C ASP A 51 1.37 -14.97 8.10
N VAL A 52 1.65 -13.68 7.89
CA VAL A 52 2.23 -13.19 6.63
C VAL A 52 3.55 -13.90 6.31
N LYS A 53 4.47 -14.03 7.29
CA LYS A 53 5.74 -14.71 7.07
C LYS A 53 5.56 -16.17 6.63
N SER A 54 4.58 -16.86 7.15
CA SER A 54 4.29 -18.24 6.76
C SER A 54 3.90 -18.42 5.28
N HIS A 55 3.51 -17.33 4.62
CA HIS A 55 3.13 -17.27 3.21
C HIS A 55 4.15 -16.56 2.32
N ILE A 56 5.29 -16.13 2.88
CA ILE A 56 6.40 -15.55 2.11
C ILE A 56 7.27 -16.68 1.56
N ASP A 57 6.99 -17.08 0.35
CA ASP A 57 7.67 -18.13 -0.40
C ASP A 57 8.15 -17.62 -1.78
N ASP A 58 8.70 -18.52 -2.59
CA ASP A 58 9.20 -18.17 -3.95
C ASP A 58 8.07 -17.70 -4.87
N GLU A 59 6.84 -18.19 -4.69
CA GLU A 59 5.68 -17.73 -5.45
C GLU A 59 5.32 -16.30 -5.09
N MET A 60 5.25 -15.99 -3.80
CA MET A 60 5.01 -14.61 -3.33
C MET A 60 6.13 -13.68 -3.80
N ALA A 61 7.39 -14.10 -3.73
CA ALA A 61 8.54 -13.34 -4.24
C ALA A 61 8.37 -12.98 -5.71
N ARG A 62 7.97 -13.93 -6.55
CA ARG A 62 7.70 -13.73 -7.97
C ARG A 62 6.53 -12.77 -8.19
N CYS A 63 5.46 -12.90 -7.41
CA CYS A 63 4.30 -12.00 -7.49
C CYS A 63 4.66 -10.56 -7.12
N ILE A 64 5.46 -10.35 -6.08
CA ILE A 64 5.94 -9.02 -5.68
C ILE A 64 6.70 -8.36 -6.84
N LEU A 65 7.67 -9.06 -7.43
CA LEU A 65 8.45 -8.52 -8.54
C LEU A 65 7.58 -8.19 -9.75
N ALA A 66 6.67 -9.09 -10.13
CA ALA A 66 5.77 -8.87 -11.26
C ALA A 66 4.89 -7.63 -11.03
N LEU A 67 4.23 -7.52 -9.86
CA LEU A 67 3.36 -6.41 -9.52
C LEU A 67 4.10 -5.07 -9.56
N TYR A 68 5.25 -4.97 -8.91
CA TYR A 68 5.97 -3.70 -8.83
C TYR A 68 6.62 -3.30 -10.15
N ARG A 69 7.06 -4.25 -10.98
CA ARG A 69 7.60 -3.98 -12.31
C ARG A 69 6.51 -3.55 -13.30
N ASP A 70 5.34 -4.17 -13.26
CA ASP A 70 4.18 -3.74 -14.07
C ASP A 70 3.68 -2.35 -13.67
N ALA A 71 3.81 -2.00 -12.39
CA ALA A 71 3.46 -0.70 -11.85
C ALA A 71 4.59 0.35 -11.91
N ALA A 72 5.70 0.05 -12.58
CA ALA A 72 6.78 1.01 -12.76
C ALA A 72 6.37 2.14 -13.72
N GLN A 73 7.07 3.28 -13.63
CA GLN A 73 6.87 4.35 -14.60
C GLN A 73 7.41 3.93 -15.99
N PRO A 74 6.73 4.29 -17.10
CA PRO A 74 5.60 5.22 -17.22
C PRO A 74 4.21 4.56 -17.13
N ALA A 75 4.11 3.25 -16.92
CA ALA A 75 2.83 2.53 -16.90
C ALA A 75 1.89 3.10 -15.82
N MET A 76 2.40 3.42 -14.63
CA MET A 76 1.60 4.00 -13.55
C MET A 76 0.97 5.33 -13.93
N VAL A 77 1.69 6.21 -14.65
CA VAL A 77 1.14 7.47 -15.19
C VAL A 77 -0.02 7.21 -16.15
N ALA A 78 0.12 6.22 -17.04
CA ALA A 78 -0.92 5.89 -18.02
C ALA A 78 -2.19 5.38 -17.32
N VAL A 79 -2.04 4.48 -16.33
CA VAL A 79 -3.16 3.96 -15.52
C VAL A 79 -3.81 5.09 -14.73
N GLY A 80 -3.03 5.97 -14.10
CA GLY A 80 -3.55 7.12 -13.37
C GLY A 80 -4.39 8.06 -14.24
N LYS A 81 -3.96 8.33 -15.47
CA LYS A 81 -4.74 9.12 -16.43
C LYS A 81 -6.05 8.44 -16.82
N GLN A 82 -6.03 7.13 -17.06
CA GLN A 82 -7.23 6.34 -17.35
C GLN A 82 -8.20 6.34 -16.17
N PHE A 83 -7.70 6.21 -14.95
CA PHE A 83 -8.50 6.26 -13.73
C PHE A 83 -9.21 7.60 -13.58
N VAL A 84 -8.50 8.72 -13.78
CA VAL A 84 -9.10 10.06 -13.74
C VAL A 84 -10.14 10.23 -14.85
N ALA A 85 -9.87 9.75 -16.08
CA ALA A 85 -10.80 9.82 -17.18
C ALA A 85 -12.06 8.98 -16.98
N ALA A 86 -11.95 7.85 -16.26
CA ALA A 86 -13.08 6.97 -15.97
C ALA A 86 -14.08 7.57 -14.96
N GLN A 87 -13.67 8.59 -14.18
CA GLN A 87 -14.51 9.26 -13.16
C GLN A 87 -15.31 8.24 -12.31
N PRO A 88 -14.63 7.37 -11.53
CA PRO A 88 -15.30 6.34 -10.76
C PRO A 88 -16.31 6.98 -9.80
N LYS A 89 -17.53 6.42 -9.76
CA LYS A 89 -18.58 6.90 -8.86
C LYS A 89 -18.39 6.33 -7.46
N HIS A 90 -18.80 7.10 -6.46
CA HIS A 90 -18.84 6.63 -5.06
C HIS A 90 -17.48 6.19 -4.51
N GLY A 91 -16.40 6.84 -4.95
CA GLY A 91 -15.06 6.56 -4.44
C GLY A 91 -14.85 7.11 -3.03
N LEU A 92 -14.04 6.40 -2.24
CA LEU A 92 -13.53 6.87 -0.96
C LEU A 92 -12.02 6.69 -0.94
N VAL A 93 -11.30 7.75 -0.60
CA VAL A 93 -9.86 7.70 -0.32
C VAL A 93 -9.65 7.72 1.20
N ILE A 94 -9.15 6.61 1.74
CA ILE A 94 -8.75 6.51 3.13
C ILE A 94 -7.29 6.92 3.25
N ILE A 95 -7.00 7.85 4.14
CA ILE A 95 -5.67 8.40 4.36
C ILE A 95 -5.26 8.13 5.80
N ALA A 96 -4.28 7.26 6.00
CA ALA A 96 -3.63 7.07 7.29
C ALA A 96 -2.53 8.13 7.45
N GLU A 97 -2.62 8.99 8.49
CA GLU A 97 -1.71 10.13 8.62
C GLU A 97 -0.24 9.73 8.84
N GLY A 98 0.00 8.58 9.45
CA GLY A 98 1.34 8.03 9.68
C GLY A 98 1.86 7.13 8.55
N ASP A 99 1.16 7.04 7.43
CA ASP A 99 1.61 6.25 6.28
C ASP A 99 2.61 7.03 5.43
N HIS A 100 3.85 6.59 5.46
CA HIS A 100 4.94 7.18 4.67
C HIS A 100 5.17 6.48 3.31
N PHE A 101 4.40 5.42 3.00
CA PHE A 101 4.54 4.66 1.75
C PHE A 101 3.56 5.11 0.67
N ALA A 102 2.39 5.62 1.04
CA ALA A 102 1.32 5.95 0.08
C ALA A 102 1.38 7.38 -0.48
N GLY A 103 2.35 8.18 -0.05
CA GLY A 103 2.49 9.59 -0.43
C GLY A 103 1.96 10.56 0.64
N SER A 104 2.06 11.86 0.37
CA SER A 104 1.63 12.88 1.32
C SER A 104 0.10 13.00 1.42
N LEU A 105 -0.38 13.48 2.56
CA LEU A 105 -1.78 13.82 2.77
C LEU A 105 -2.33 14.74 1.66
N GLU A 106 -1.54 15.71 1.24
CA GLU A 106 -1.90 16.66 0.19
C GLU A 106 -2.07 15.96 -1.16
N THR A 107 -1.10 15.10 -1.53
CA THR A 107 -1.15 14.32 -2.78
C THR A 107 -2.37 13.39 -2.81
N MET A 108 -2.68 12.72 -1.70
CA MET A 108 -3.83 11.82 -1.63
C MET A 108 -5.16 12.58 -1.72
N LYS A 109 -5.27 13.77 -1.09
CA LYS A 109 -6.42 14.65 -1.27
C LYS A 109 -6.57 15.17 -2.71
N ALA A 110 -5.47 15.48 -3.38
CA ALA A 110 -5.50 15.88 -4.78
C ALA A 110 -6.02 14.76 -5.68
N VAL A 111 -5.62 13.50 -5.43
CA VAL A 111 -6.17 12.32 -6.14
C VAL A 111 -7.67 12.19 -5.89
N ALA A 112 -8.12 12.27 -4.65
CA ALA A 112 -9.54 12.21 -4.32
C ALA A 112 -10.34 13.28 -5.08
N ASN A 113 -9.88 14.51 -5.04
CA ASN A 113 -10.52 15.64 -5.75
C ASN A 113 -10.57 15.43 -7.26
N SER A 114 -9.52 14.87 -7.86
CA SER A 114 -9.44 14.65 -9.32
C SER A 114 -10.50 13.68 -9.86
N VAL A 115 -11.03 12.81 -9.00
CA VAL A 115 -12.06 11.81 -9.35
C VAL A 115 -13.37 12.00 -8.58
N GLY A 116 -13.52 13.09 -7.84
CA GLY A 116 -14.72 13.37 -7.06
C GLY A 116 -14.99 12.38 -5.93
N ALA A 117 -13.93 11.76 -5.39
CA ALA A 117 -14.04 10.82 -4.27
C ALA A 117 -14.14 11.53 -2.92
N GLY A 118 -14.86 10.92 -1.98
CA GLY A 118 -14.82 11.30 -0.57
C GLY A 118 -13.43 11.09 0.04
N VAL A 119 -13.14 11.76 1.12
CA VAL A 119 -11.88 11.60 1.89
C VAL A 119 -12.21 11.25 3.34
N ALA A 120 -11.57 10.21 3.84
CA ALA A 120 -11.57 9.86 5.24
C ALA A 120 -10.13 9.82 5.76
N VAL A 121 -9.85 10.52 6.86
CA VAL A 121 -8.51 10.59 7.46
C VAL A 121 -8.50 9.78 8.74
N LEU A 122 -7.56 8.85 8.84
CA LEU A 122 -7.29 8.03 10.01
C LEU A 122 -6.12 8.65 10.79
N PRO A 123 -6.37 9.30 11.93
CA PRO A 123 -5.30 9.89 12.72
C PRO A 123 -4.47 8.82 13.43
N GLU A 124 -3.21 9.11 13.66
CA GLU A 124 -2.28 8.32 14.50
C GLU A 124 -2.09 6.84 14.09
N VAL A 125 -2.41 6.48 12.83
CA VAL A 125 -2.15 5.14 12.28
C VAL A 125 -1.28 5.21 11.04
N GLY A 126 -0.52 4.14 10.80
CA GLY A 126 0.41 4.01 9.68
C GLY A 126 -0.14 3.16 8.53
N HIS A 127 0.79 2.65 7.71
CA HIS A 127 0.48 1.86 6.52
C HIS A 127 -0.42 0.64 6.80
N TRP A 128 -0.25 0.02 7.95
CA TRP A 128 -1.03 -1.16 8.38
C TRP A 128 -2.22 -0.77 9.25
N TRP A 129 -2.91 0.35 8.94
CA TRP A 129 -4.04 0.86 9.69
C TRP A 129 -5.14 -0.20 9.92
N MET A 130 -5.35 -1.10 8.96
CA MET A 130 -6.31 -2.20 9.07
C MET A 130 -5.95 -3.21 10.18
N CYS A 131 -4.67 -3.28 10.57
CA CYS A 131 -4.20 -4.09 11.69
C CYS A 131 -4.18 -3.29 13.00
N GLN A 132 -3.86 -1.99 12.91
CA GLN A 132 -3.72 -1.13 14.08
C GLN A 132 -5.08 -0.70 14.65
N ARG A 133 -6.03 -0.36 13.78
CA ARG A 133 -7.36 0.14 14.14
C ARG A 133 -8.43 -0.38 13.18
N PRO A 134 -8.68 -1.71 13.18
CA PRO A 134 -9.70 -2.32 12.31
C PRO A 134 -11.11 -1.78 12.57
N ASP A 135 -11.42 -1.45 13.82
CA ASP A 135 -12.66 -0.82 14.25
C ASP A 135 -12.90 0.51 13.52
N LEU A 136 -11.93 1.40 13.55
CA LEU A 136 -12.01 2.72 12.95
C LEU A 136 -12.14 2.63 11.41
N GLY A 137 -11.39 1.72 10.78
CA GLY A 137 -11.50 1.48 9.35
C GLY A 137 -12.88 0.93 8.95
N ALA A 138 -13.41 -0.01 9.73
CA ALA A 138 -14.75 -0.57 9.50
C ALA A 138 -15.83 0.51 9.64
N ASP A 139 -15.78 1.33 10.67
CA ASP A 139 -16.76 2.42 10.89
C ASP A 139 -16.77 3.41 9.73
N MET A 140 -15.60 3.80 9.21
CA MET A 140 -15.50 4.68 8.06
C MET A 140 -16.09 4.08 6.79
N LEU A 141 -15.80 2.80 6.50
CA LEU A 141 -16.37 2.10 5.35
C LEU A 141 -17.89 1.99 5.47
N MET A 142 -18.40 1.62 6.64
CA MET A 142 -19.83 1.53 6.89
C MET A 142 -20.54 2.88 6.75
N ALA A 143 -19.94 3.95 7.26
CA ALA A 143 -20.47 5.30 7.09
C ALA A 143 -20.50 5.72 5.62
N HIS A 144 -19.45 5.42 4.86
CA HIS A 144 -19.41 5.70 3.44
C HIS A 144 -20.51 4.95 2.69
N TRP A 145 -20.64 3.63 2.88
CA TRP A 145 -21.68 2.84 2.22
C TRP A 145 -23.09 3.25 2.58
N ALA A 146 -23.33 3.68 3.83
CA ALA A 146 -24.62 4.20 4.24
C ALA A 146 -24.98 5.57 3.59
N SER A 147 -24.02 6.25 3.00
CA SER A 147 -24.20 7.54 2.32
C SER A 147 -24.47 7.41 0.81
N LEU A 148 -24.41 6.21 0.24
CA LEU A 148 -24.64 5.93 -1.19
C LEU A 148 -26.12 5.72 -1.51
#